data_325886590a602fa4f5e0db1dca686e4d
#
_entry.id   325886590a602fa4f5e0db1dca686e4d
#
_cell.length_a   1.000
_cell.length_b   1.000
_cell.length_c   1.000
_cell.angle_alpha   90.00
_cell.angle_beta   90.00
_cell.angle_gamma   90.00
#
_symmetry.space_group_name_H-M   'P 1'
#
loop_
_entity.id
_entity.type
_entity.pdbx_description
1 polymer ?
#
loop_
_entity_poly.entity_id
_entity_poly.type
_entity_poly.pdbx_seq_one_letter_code
_entity_poly.pdbx_strand_id
1 'polypeptide(L)'
;MDFLTTEYLLNREVEQVLGCLTDANRLVLQVCLHTGLRVCDVLALRTEQLKPRFWVTEATTGKRRMVGLPEPLLAAIREQAGEVWAFPGRSGDKPRTRQAVWKDLKRAAQAYRLQQNVAPHSFRKIYAVDLLEKYGDIERVQRALNHSSPSVTMIYAMADKRLQAGALRKAARCGKRLH
;
A
#
# COMPACT_ATOMS: atom_id res chain seq x y z
N MET A 1 6.83 -4.93 -13.95
CA MET A 1 7.16 -5.57 -12.65
C MET A 1 5.95 -6.39 -12.27
N ASP A 2 6.08 -7.70 -12.39
CA ASP A 2 4.95 -8.61 -12.24
C ASP A 2 4.49 -8.73 -10.80
N PHE A 3 3.19 -8.90 -10.65
CA PHE A 3 2.52 -9.17 -9.37
C PHE A 3 3.12 -10.40 -8.66
N LEU A 4 3.81 -11.25 -9.39
CA LEU A 4 4.39 -12.49 -8.92
C LEU A 4 5.73 -12.35 -8.17
N THR A 5 6.48 -11.28 -8.42
CA THR A 5 7.87 -11.13 -7.92
C THR A 5 8.01 -10.40 -6.59
N THR A 6 6.95 -9.75 -6.09
CA THR A 6 6.99 -9.04 -4.81
C THR A 6 6.31 -9.86 -3.72
N GLU A 7 6.90 -9.92 -2.53
CA GLU A 7 6.40 -10.69 -1.42
C GLU A 7 5.39 -9.93 -0.56
N TYR A 8 4.59 -10.68 0.17
CA TYR A 8 3.63 -10.18 1.14
C TYR A 8 4.35 -9.83 2.45
N LEU A 9 3.98 -8.71 3.07
CA LEU A 9 4.48 -8.26 4.37
C LEU A 9 3.44 -8.52 5.46
N LEU A 10 3.89 -8.95 6.62
CA LEU A 10 3.06 -9.00 7.81
C LEU A 10 2.84 -7.60 8.39
N ASN A 11 1.74 -7.37 9.08
CA ASN A 11 1.39 -6.05 9.64
C ASN A 11 2.54 -5.39 10.41
N ARG A 12 3.27 -6.15 11.24
CA ARG A 12 4.42 -5.64 11.99
C ARG A 12 5.55 -5.17 11.07
N GLU A 13 5.81 -5.89 10.00
CA GLU A 13 6.84 -5.54 9.01
C GLU A 13 6.44 -4.28 8.24
N VAL A 14 5.14 -4.14 7.93
CA VAL A 14 4.58 -2.93 7.32
C VAL A 14 4.82 -1.71 8.22
N GLU A 15 4.46 -1.79 9.50
CA GLU A 15 4.66 -0.70 10.47
C GLU A 15 6.14 -0.33 10.61
N GLN A 16 7.01 -1.33 10.72
CA GLN A 16 8.45 -1.14 10.81
C GLN A 16 9.00 -0.43 9.58
N VAL A 17 8.63 -0.90 8.39
CA VAL A 17 9.07 -0.28 7.13
C VAL A 17 8.56 1.15 7.01
N LEU A 18 7.27 1.38 7.27
CA LEU A 18 6.67 2.73 7.22
C LEU A 18 7.34 3.69 8.19
N GLY A 19 7.72 3.22 9.40
CA GLY A 19 8.40 4.02 10.41
C GLY A 19 9.81 4.50 9.99
N CYS A 20 10.47 3.82 9.04
CA CYS A 20 11.79 4.18 8.54
C CYS A 20 11.78 5.02 7.25
N LEU A 21 10.63 5.25 6.66
CA LEU A 21 10.51 6.05 5.44
C LEU A 21 10.53 7.55 5.77
N THR A 22 10.94 8.35 4.80
CA THR A 22 10.66 9.79 4.82
C THR A 22 9.14 10.02 4.84
N ASP A 23 8.69 11.09 5.49
CA ASP A 23 7.25 11.36 5.70
C ASP A 23 6.46 11.34 4.39
N ALA A 24 6.96 12.02 3.37
CA ALA A 24 6.30 12.05 2.07
C ALA A 24 6.19 10.66 1.41
N ASN A 25 7.22 9.81 1.51
CA ASN A 25 7.17 8.45 0.95
C ASN A 25 6.29 7.52 1.79
N ARG A 26 6.27 7.72 3.12
CA ARG A 26 5.35 7.02 4.03
C ARG A 26 3.90 7.30 3.66
N LEU A 27 3.53 8.57 3.46
CA LEU A 27 2.18 8.96 3.07
C LEU A 27 1.77 8.38 1.71
N VAL A 28 2.68 8.35 0.71
CA VAL A 28 2.43 7.69 -0.58
C VAL A 28 2.06 6.21 -0.39
N LEU A 29 2.82 5.47 0.43
CA LEU A 29 2.55 4.05 0.65
C LEU A 29 1.32 3.80 1.53
N GLN A 30 1.02 4.70 2.48
CA GLN A 30 -0.23 4.65 3.23
C GLN A 30 -1.45 4.85 2.31
N VAL A 31 -1.38 5.74 1.32
CA VAL A 31 -2.45 5.84 0.30
C VAL A 31 -2.59 4.54 -0.48
N CYS A 32 -1.48 3.89 -0.88
CA CYS A 32 -1.55 2.57 -1.52
C CYS A 32 -2.23 1.52 -0.64
N LEU A 33 -1.95 1.51 0.69
CA LEU A 33 -2.58 0.61 1.66
C LEU A 33 -4.09 0.86 1.82
N HIS A 34 -4.52 2.12 1.83
CA HIS A 34 -5.94 2.45 2.03
C HIS A 34 -6.80 2.35 0.78
N THR A 35 -6.20 2.50 -0.39
CA THR A 35 -6.94 2.59 -1.65
C THR A 35 -6.67 1.45 -2.62
N GLY A 36 -5.56 0.74 -2.44
CA GLY A 36 -5.06 -0.22 -3.42
C GLY A 36 -4.63 0.43 -4.76
N LEU A 37 -4.46 1.74 -4.84
CA LEU A 37 -3.91 2.40 -6.02
C LEU A 37 -2.47 1.96 -6.30
N ARG A 38 -2.08 2.00 -7.57
CA ARG A 38 -0.65 1.85 -7.92
C ARG A 38 0.11 3.11 -7.51
N VAL A 39 1.37 2.95 -7.14
CA VAL A 39 2.21 4.08 -6.74
C VAL A 39 2.28 5.20 -7.79
N CYS A 40 2.25 4.86 -9.08
CA CYS A 40 2.22 5.86 -10.15
C CYS A 40 0.92 6.69 -10.12
N ASP A 41 -0.23 6.05 -9.84
CA ASP A 41 -1.52 6.74 -9.77
C ASP A 41 -1.58 7.63 -8.52
N VAL A 42 -1.00 7.18 -7.39
CA VAL A 42 -0.89 8.01 -6.17
C VAL A 42 -0.01 9.22 -6.41
N LEU A 43 1.14 9.05 -7.06
CA LEU A 43 2.06 10.15 -7.35
C LEU A 43 1.52 11.16 -8.38
N ALA A 44 0.54 10.75 -9.19
CA ALA A 44 -0.15 11.62 -10.15
C ALA A 44 -1.31 12.42 -9.54
N LEU A 45 -1.62 12.25 -8.24
CA LEU A 45 -2.69 13.00 -7.58
C LEU A 45 -2.38 14.49 -7.54
N ARG A 46 -3.40 15.28 -7.87
CA ARG A 46 -3.35 16.74 -7.78
C ARG A 46 -3.82 17.22 -6.43
N THR A 47 -3.30 18.34 -5.97
CA THR A 47 -3.69 18.96 -4.69
C THR A 47 -5.18 19.28 -4.64
N GLU A 48 -5.75 19.74 -5.74
CA GLU A 48 -7.19 20.02 -5.89
C GLU A 48 -8.11 18.79 -5.69
N GLN A 49 -7.57 17.58 -5.89
CA GLN A 49 -8.30 16.31 -5.69
C GLN A 49 -8.36 15.88 -4.23
N LEU A 50 -7.60 16.49 -3.34
CA LEU A 50 -7.50 16.09 -1.93
C LEU A 50 -8.79 16.37 -1.15
N LYS A 51 -9.81 15.55 -1.39
CA LYS A 51 -11.12 15.53 -0.74
C LYS A 51 -11.31 14.18 -0.03
N PRO A 52 -12.24 14.06 0.93
CA PRO A 52 -12.50 12.78 1.61
C PRO A 52 -12.84 11.63 0.64
N ARG A 53 -13.48 11.97 -0.49
CA ARG A 53 -13.74 11.07 -1.62
C ARG A 53 -13.43 11.81 -2.92
N PHE A 54 -12.69 11.15 -3.81
CA PHE A 54 -12.33 11.73 -5.10
C PHE A 54 -12.17 10.67 -6.19
N TRP A 55 -12.28 11.10 -7.43
CA TRP A 55 -12.09 10.24 -8.59
C TRP A 55 -10.63 10.17 -8.99
N VAL A 56 -10.16 8.95 -9.29
CA VAL A 56 -8.83 8.69 -9.85
C VAL A 56 -8.99 7.97 -11.18
N THR A 57 -8.30 8.45 -12.21
CA THR A 57 -8.13 7.73 -13.47
C THR A 57 -6.79 7.01 -13.42
N GLU A 58 -6.82 5.69 -13.44
CA GLU A 58 -5.61 4.88 -13.39
C GLU A 58 -4.85 4.97 -14.72
N ALA A 59 -3.59 5.39 -14.68
CA ALA A 59 -2.77 5.61 -15.87
C ALA A 59 -2.58 4.33 -16.72
N THR A 60 -2.52 3.18 -16.08
CA THR A 60 -2.28 1.88 -16.75
C THR A 60 -3.52 1.33 -17.44
N THR A 61 -4.71 1.56 -16.88
CA THR A 61 -5.96 0.92 -17.36
C THR A 61 -6.91 1.91 -18.00
N GLY A 62 -6.70 3.21 -17.84
CA GLY A 62 -7.62 4.28 -18.23
C GLY A 62 -8.95 4.28 -17.45
N LYS A 63 -9.16 3.32 -16.54
CA LYS A 63 -10.40 3.19 -15.79
C LYS A 63 -10.48 4.21 -14.67
N ARG A 64 -11.67 4.78 -14.48
CA ARG A 64 -11.95 5.68 -13.35
C ARG A 64 -12.53 4.91 -12.19
N ARG A 65 -12.13 5.27 -10.96
CA ARG A 65 -12.78 4.80 -9.74
C ARG A 65 -12.79 5.87 -8.66
N MET A 66 -13.78 5.80 -7.80
CA MET A 66 -13.83 6.64 -6.61
C MET A 66 -13.01 5.99 -5.50
N VAL A 67 -12.18 6.76 -4.85
CA VAL A 67 -11.41 6.36 -3.67
C VAL A 67 -11.71 7.28 -2.50
N GLY A 68 -11.57 6.76 -1.29
CA GLY A 68 -11.70 7.53 -0.05
C GLY A 68 -10.45 7.40 0.80
N LEU A 69 -10.10 8.45 1.51
CA LEU A 69 -9.02 8.47 2.48
C LEU A 69 -9.55 8.82 3.87
N PRO A 70 -9.03 8.20 4.95
CA PRO A 70 -9.30 8.65 6.30
C PRO A 70 -8.86 10.09 6.51
N GLU A 71 -9.64 10.88 7.26
CA GLU A 71 -9.35 12.32 7.45
C GLU A 71 -7.95 12.59 8.04
N PRO A 72 -7.43 11.82 9.01
CA PRO A 72 -6.07 12.03 9.49
C PRO A 72 -5.00 11.87 8.41
N LEU A 73 -5.15 10.90 7.50
CA LEU A 73 -4.23 10.71 6.39
C LEU A 73 -4.37 11.82 5.35
N LEU A 74 -5.60 12.23 5.07
CA LEU A 74 -5.88 13.33 4.16
C LEU A 74 -5.30 14.66 4.66
N ALA A 75 -5.45 14.96 5.95
CA ALA A 75 -4.87 16.14 6.60
C ALA A 75 -3.33 16.13 6.47
N ALA A 76 -2.68 15.02 6.82
CA ALA A 76 -1.23 14.89 6.69
C ALA A 76 -0.73 15.04 5.24
N ILE A 77 -1.51 14.58 4.25
CA ILE A 77 -1.16 14.80 2.83
C ILE A 77 -1.31 16.27 2.47
N ARG A 78 -2.37 16.95 2.90
CA ARG A 78 -2.61 18.38 2.63
C ARG A 78 -1.50 19.26 3.21
N GLU A 79 -0.98 18.92 4.37
CA GLU A 79 0.10 19.66 5.05
C GLU A 79 1.38 19.67 4.23
N GLN A 80 1.70 18.57 3.53
CA GLN A 80 2.92 18.47 2.71
C GLN A 80 2.69 18.72 1.21
N ALA A 81 1.44 18.86 0.77
CA ALA A 81 1.11 19.04 -0.64
C ALA A 81 1.71 20.34 -1.20
N GLY A 82 2.16 20.27 -2.46
CA GLY A 82 2.53 21.47 -3.21
C GLY A 82 1.31 22.16 -3.83
N GLU A 83 1.56 23.24 -4.54
CA GLU A 83 0.50 23.98 -5.24
C GLU A 83 -0.26 23.10 -6.24
N VAL A 84 0.46 22.27 -7.00
CA VAL A 84 -0.09 21.46 -8.09
C VAL A 84 -0.20 19.98 -7.71
N TRP A 85 0.78 19.44 -7.01
CA TRP A 85 0.90 18.01 -6.76
C TRP A 85 0.69 17.66 -5.28
N ALA A 86 -0.15 16.68 -5.01
CA ALA A 86 -0.33 16.12 -3.67
C ALA A 86 0.99 15.57 -3.09
N PHE A 87 1.86 15.08 -3.95
CA PHE A 87 3.19 14.57 -3.60
C PHE A 87 4.24 15.24 -4.48
N PRO A 88 4.67 16.46 -4.15
CA PRO A 88 5.64 17.20 -4.95
C PRO A 88 7.01 16.52 -4.92
N GLY A 89 7.72 16.64 -6.02
CA GLY A 89 9.14 16.32 -6.13
C GLY A 89 10.00 17.38 -5.45
N ARG A 90 11.32 17.24 -5.57
CA ARG A 90 12.27 18.15 -4.91
C ARG A 90 12.15 19.61 -5.35
N SER A 91 11.86 19.86 -6.62
CA SER A 91 11.68 21.21 -7.17
C SER A 91 10.26 21.77 -7.00
N GLY A 92 9.28 20.95 -6.66
CA GLY A 92 7.87 21.37 -6.56
C GLY A 92 7.08 21.29 -7.88
N ASP A 93 7.70 21.57 -9.00
CA ASP A 93 7.05 21.68 -10.33
C ASP A 93 6.61 20.32 -10.88
N LYS A 94 7.24 19.24 -10.48
CA LYS A 94 6.95 17.86 -10.91
C LYS A 94 6.54 17.00 -9.73
N PRO A 95 5.74 15.95 -9.97
CA PRO A 95 5.41 15.03 -8.90
C PRO A 95 6.67 14.26 -8.45
N ARG A 96 6.63 13.76 -7.24
CA ARG A 96 7.62 12.82 -6.70
C ARG A 96 7.76 11.60 -7.62
N THR A 97 8.97 11.09 -7.77
CA THR A 97 9.24 9.99 -8.69
C THR A 97 9.01 8.62 -8.03
N ARG A 98 8.55 7.66 -8.81
CA ARG A 98 8.45 6.25 -8.37
C ARG A 98 9.80 5.71 -7.88
N GLN A 99 10.90 6.15 -8.51
CA GLN A 99 12.26 5.75 -8.12
C GLN A 99 12.63 6.25 -6.73
N ALA A 100 12.23 7.49 -6.36
CA ALA A 100 12.48 8.03 -5.02
C ALA A 100 11.77 7.20 -3.95
N VAL A 101 10.50 6.85 -4.16
CA VAL A 101 9.74 5.97 -3.26
C VAL A 101 10.38 4.58 -3.17
N TRP A 102 10.77 4.02 -4.31
CA TRP A 102 11.39 2.70 -4.37
C TRP A 102 12.74 2.64 -3.64
N LYS A 103 13.63 3.61 -3.87
CA LYS A 103 14.93 3.69 -3.20
C LYS A 103 14.81 3.81 -1.69
N ASP A 104 13.91 4.66 -1.20
CA ASP A 104 13.66 4.84 0.23
C ASP A 104 13.09 3.58 0.86
N LEU A 105 12.15 2.92 0.16
CA LEU A 105 11.57 1.64 0.59
C LEU A 105 12.63 0.54 0.69
N LYS A 106 13.55 0.45 -0.28
CA LYS A 106 14.66 -0.51 -0.21
C LYS A 106 15.59 -0.24 0.95
N ARG A 107 15.92 1.04 1.22
CA ARG A 107 16.70 1.45 2.39
C ARG A 107 16.01 1.02 3.70
N ALA A 108 14.70 1.28 3.83
CA ALA A 108 13.93 0.89 5.00
C ALA A 108 13.88 -0.62 5.19
N ALA A 109 13.65 -1.39 4.13
CA ALA A 109 13.64 -2.86 4.18
C ALA A 109 15.00 -3.43 4.61
N GLN A 110 16.11 -2.87 4.12
CA GLN A 110 17.46 -3.26 4.50
C GLN A 110 17.76 -2.95 5.99
N ALA A 111 17.31 -1.79 6.49
CA ALA A 111 17.50 -1.40 7.89
C ALA A 111 16.87 -2.41 8.86
N TYR A 112 15.77 -3.04 8.47
CA TYR A 112 15.12 -4.11 9.26
C TYR A 112 15.53 -5.52 8.85
N ARG A 113 16.52 -5.67 7.96
CA ARG A 113 17.00 -6.98 7.45
C ARG A 113 15.87 -7.88 6.98
N LEU A 114 14.87 -7.28 6.32
CA LEU A 114 13.76 -8.04 5.77
C LEU A 114 14.27 -8.92 4.63
N GLN A 115 13.96 -10.21 4.69
CA GLN A 115 14.31 -11.18 3.65
C GLN A 115 13.43 -11.05 2.41
N GLN A 116 12.24 -10.46 2.58
CA GLN A 116 11.24 -10.32 1.54
C GLN A 116 11.64 -9.24 0.52
N ASN A 117 11.30 -9.50 -0.74
CA ASN A 117 11.45 -8.50 -1.80
C ASN A 117 10.35 -7.44 -1.71
N VAL A 118 10.54 -6.45 -0.84
CA VAL A 118 9.59 -5.37 -0.59
C VAL A 118 9.63 -4.35 -1.73
N ALA A 119 8.46 -4.02 -2.27
CA ALA A 119 8.27 -2.99 -3.29
C ALA A 119 6.94 -2.25 -3.05
N PRO A 120 6.71 -1.07 -3.66
CA PRO A 120 5.41 -0.39 -3.53
C PRO A 120 4.20 -1.26 -3.88
N HIS A 121 4.39 -2.24 -4.75
CA HIS A 121 3.36 -3.22 -5.12
C HIS A 121 2.96 -4.16 -3.97
N SER A 122 3.86 -4.40 -3.00
CA SER A 122 3.55 -5.16 -1.78
C SER A 122 2.41 -4.51 -0.97
N PHE A 123 2.36 -3.20 -0.91
CA PHE A 123 1.31 -2.45 -0.19
C PHE A 123 -0.07 -2.61 -0.84
N ARG A 124 -0.12 -2.63 -2.17
CA ARG A 124 -1.36 -2.93 -2.91
C ARG A 124 -1.82 -4.39 -2.70
N LYS A 125 -0.89 -5.34 -2.55
CA LYS A 125 -1.22 -6.73 -2.21
C LYS A 125 -1.82 -6.84 -0.81
N ILE A 126 -1.28 -6.09 0.15
CA ILE A 126 -1.82 -6.04 1.52
C ILE A 126 -3.25 -5.53 1.50
N TYR A 127 -3.53 -4.43 0.79
CA TYR A 127 -4.90 -3.94 0.60
C TYR A 127 -5.84 -5.01 0.02
N ALA A 128 -5.38 -5.78 -0.96
CA ALA A 128 -6.19 -6.85 -1.55
C ALA A 128 -6.53 -7.95 -0.55
N VAL A 129 -5.55 -8.35 0.26
CA VAL A 129 -5.73 -9.36 1.32
C VAL A 129 -6.65 -8.84 2.43
N ASP A 130 -6.44 -7.60 2.90
CA ASP A 130 -7.30 -6.97 3.91
C ASP A 130 -8.76 -6.89 3.44
N LEU A 131 -8.95 -6.56 2.16
CA LEU A 131 -10.28 -6.49 1.57
C LEU A 131 -10.94 -7.87 1.49
N LEU A 132 -10.17 -8.92 1.11
CA LEU A 132 -10.65 -10.29 1.08
C LEU A 132 -11.00 -10.79 2.48
N GLU A 133 -10.13 -10.57 3.47
CA GLU A 133 -10.38 -10.96 4.86
C GLU A 133 -11.63 -10.26 5.43
N LYS A 134 -11.83 -8.99 5.08
CA LYS A 134 -12.97 -8.21 5.58
C LYS A 134 -14.31 -8.63 5.00
N TYR A 135 -14.35 -9.00 3.73
CA TYR A 135 -15.62 -9.18 3.02
C TYR A 135 -15.85 -10.62 2.51
N GLY A 136 -14.81 -11.47 2.46
CA GLY A 136 -14.88 -12.82 1.92
C GLY A 136 -15.19 -12.91 0.42
N ASP A 137 -15.20 -11.78 -0.29
CA ASP A 137 -15.67 -11.66 -1.68
C ASP A 137 -14.51 -11.27 -2.61
N ILE A 138 -14.08 -12.22 -3.42
CA ILE A 138 -12.98 -12.01 -4.37
C ILE A 138 -13.38 -11.10 -5.54
N GLU A 139 -14.63 -11.11 -5.96
CA GLU A 139 -15.09 -10.23 -7.02
C GLU A 139 -15.05 -8.77 -6.57
N ARG A 140 -15.34 -8.52 -5.30
CA ARG A 140 -15.20 -7.20 -4.69
C ARG A 140 -13.73 -6.75 -4.71
N VAL A 141 -12.79 -7.65 -4.42
CA VAL A 141 -11.35 -7.36 -4.52
C VAL A 141 -10.97 -7.05 -5.96
N GLN A 142 -11.46 -7.83 -6.92
CA GLN A 142 -11.20 -7.61 -8.35
C GLN A 142 -11.72 -6.23 -8.81
N ARG A 143 -12.96 -5.90 -8.46
CA ARG A 143 -13.55 -4.58 -8.76
C ARG A 143 -12.75 -3.44 -8.11
N ALA A 144 -12.37 -3.61 -6.84
CA ALA A 144 -11.60 -2.60 -6.12
C ALA A 144 -10.20 -2.39 -6.68
N LEU A 145 -9.59 -3.41 -7.28
CA LEU A 145 -8.29 -3.31 -7.92
C LEU A 145 -8.34 -2.94 -9.40
N ASN A 146 -9.52 -2.80 -10.01
CA ASN A 146 -9.68 -2.62 -11.46
C ASN A 146 -8.94 -3.67 -12.31
N HIS A 147 -8.76 -4.88 -11.79
CA HIS A 147 -8.05 -5.95 -12.49
C HIS A 147 -8.96 -6.71 -13.46
N SER A 148 -8.48 -6.92 -14.68
CA SER A 148 -9.10 -7.82 -15.66
C SER A 148 -8.79 -9.30 -15.37
N SER A 149 -7.74 -9.60 -14.63
CA SER A 149 -7.39 -10.94 -14.13
C SER A 149 -6.34 -10.82 -13.03
N PRO A 150 -6.67 -10.93 -11.75
CA PRO A 150 -5.68 -11.32 -10.76
C PRO A 150 -5.57 -12.83 -10.81
N SER A 151 -4.43 -13.37 -10.50
CA SER A 151 -4.35 -14.74 -10.05
C SER A 151 -5.08 -14.81 -8.69
N VAL A 152 -6.38 -15.05 -8.75
CA VAL A 152 -7.28 -15.22 -7.58
C VAL A 152 -6.63 -16.14 -6.56
N THR A 153 -6.06 -17.25 -7.05
CA THR A 153 -5.27 -18.21 -6.29
C THR A 153 -4.15 -17.57 -5.46
N MET A 154 -3.47 -16.54 -6.00
CA MET A 154 -2.37 -15.89 -5.27
C MET A 154 -2.86 -15.03 -4.11
N ILE A 155 -4.01 -14.37 -4.24
CA ILE A 155 -4.59 -13.55 -3.16
C ILE A 155 -5.04 -14.47 -2.01
N TYR A 156 -5.68 -15.59 -2.33
CA TYR A 156 -6.04 -16.60 -1.32
C TYR A 156 -4.81 -17.21 -0.65
N ALA A 157 -3.78 -17.58 -1.40
CA ALA A 157 -2.53 -18.12 -0.83
C ALA A 157 -1.81 -17.10 0.09
N MET A 158 -1.93 -15.80 -0.18
CA MET A 158 -1.39 -14.76 0.69
C MET A 158 -2.23 -14.59 1.97
N ALA A 159 -3.56 -14.64 1.86
CA ALA A 159 -4.47 -14.62 3.00
C ALA A 159 -4.22 -15.82 3.91
N ASP A 160 -4.08 -17.02 3.37
CA ASP A 160 -3.76 -18.24 4.13
C ASP A 160 -2.44 -18.14 4.87
N LYS A 161 -1.37 -17.63 4.23
CA LYS A 161 -0.07 -17.40 4.89
C LYS A 161 -0.19 -16.43 6.06
N ARG A 162 -1.02 -15.39 5.94
CA ARG A 162 -1.26 -14.42 7.01
C ARG A 162 -1.99 -15.07 8.20
N LEU A 163 -3.03 -15.86 7.93
CA LEU A 163 -3.78 -16.59 8.95
C LEU A 163 -2.89 -17.59 9.70
N GLN A 164 -2.06 -18.36 8.98
CA GLN A 164 -1.10 -19.30 9.58
C GLN A 164 -0.07 -18.58 10.47
N ALA A 165 0.50 -17.47 10.00
CA ALA A 165 1.44 -16.67 10.80
C ALA A 165 0.77 -16.06 12.04
N GLY A 166 -0.50 -15.66 11.95
CA GLY A 166 -1.31 -15.18 13.08
C GLY A 166 -1.56 -16.27 14.10
N ALA A 167 -1.91 -17.48 13.67
CA ALA A 167 -2.16 -18.63 14.51
C ALA A 167 -0.89 -19.07 15.28
N LEU A 168 0.25 -19.15 14.59
CA LEU A 168 1.55 -19.49 15.22
C LEU A 168 1.97 -18.47 16.28
N ARG A 169 1.73 -17.16 16.04
CA ARG A 169 2.00 -16.11 17.03
C ARG A 169 1.09 -16.20 18.25
N LYS A 170 -0.18 -16.55 18.06
CA LYS A 170 -1.14 -16.76 19.16
C LYS A 170 -0.74 -17.93 20.03
N ALA A 171 -0.32 -19.04 19.41
CA ALA A 171 0.20 -20.23 20.11
C ALA A 171 1.49 -19.92 20.90
N ALA A 172 2.45 -19.21 20.30
CA ALA A 172 3.69 -18.81 20.95
C ALA A 172 3.48 -17.84 22.14
N ARG A 173 2.44 -16.98 22.08
CA ARG A 173 2.05 -16.11 23.22
C ARG A 173 1.36 -16.87 24.34
N CYS A 174 0.56 -17.90 24.01
CA CYS A 174 -0.11 -18.74 25.00
C CYS A 174 0.89 -19.62 25.75
N GLY A 175 1.89 -20.20 25.06
CA GLY A 175 2.95 -21.00 25.68
C GLY A 175 3.89 -20.23 26.62
N LYS A 176 4.04 -18.91 26.44
CA LYS A 176 4.86 -18.05 27.34
C LYS A 176 4.14 -17.59 28.62
N ARG A 177 2.83 -17.86 28.77
CA ARG A 177 2.06 -17.52 29.98
C ARG A 177 1.97 -18.68 30.99
N LEU A 178 2.61 -19.81 30.69
CA LEU A 178 2.58 -21.03 31.52
C LEU A 178 3.92 -21.32 32.24
N HIS A 179 4.83 -20.34 32.33
CA HIS A 179 6.05 -20.41 33.10
C HIS A 179 6.21 -19.21 34.00
#